data_91c73eed32d1503299633261a8e2c22b
#
_entry.id   91c73eed32d1503299633261a8e2c22b
#
_cell.length_a   1.000
_cell.length_b   1.000
_cell.length_c   1.000
_cell.angle_alpha   90.00
_cell.angle_beta   90.00
_cell.angle_gamma   90.00
#
_symmetry.space_group_name_H-M   'P 1'
#
loop_
_entity.id
_entity.type
_entity.pdbx_description
1 polymer ?
#
loop_
_entity_poly.entity_id
_entity_poly.type
_entity_poly.pdbx_seq_one_letter_code
_entity_poly.pdbx_strand_id
1 'polypeptide(L)'
;MKPLTVPRSRIALAALLSSTAWLAGCASFELEPSIARSNQALAAFTQGELALARTEAQQAQRAQAAAQLLGQPLSQDAAVRLALLESPALQALLARHGAEGAATAQAGRISNPVLSLERLRTGQELEIGRSLSFGLLDLLTLPARQRVAEQKLAQQQLKLSAEVLEQVTQIRQAWVRAVAARQLSVYADQVLDSAEVSAELARRMQQVGNFNRLTRARQQAFYADAATNAASARHQALAAREVLTRLLGLNDAQALAMTLPERLPNLPAQAQSPEAVARQASGQRLDVQLARAQFNAAAQAQGLTGITSLVDSELGLIRNTTFDADHRATSRGTELSLRLPLFDSGSLQRQGMSDSTLAAARQLEAISRAAGSHLRESYSAYRTAHDIARHYREEVIPLRKTMADENLLRYNAMLIGVFELLADARDQVGTVMSALQAEQQFWLADAALQASLMGQPVGMALAGPAASSSAPSSAGH
;
A
#
# COMPACT_ATOMS: atom_id res chain seq x y z
N MET A 1 25.22 -32.43 -66.90
CA MET A 1 24.90 -31.81 -65.58
C MET A 1 23.85 -30.74 -65.84
N LYS A 2 22.58 -30.98 -65.42
CA LYS A 2 21.48 -30.00 -65.55
C LYS A 2 21.50 -29.11 -64.28
N PRO A 3 21.41 -27.77 -64.37
CA PRO A 3 21.31 -26.92 -63.19
C PRO A 3 19.90 -27.05 -62.59
N LEU A 4 19.85 -27.31 -61.26
CA LEU A 4 18.63 -27.30 -60.46
C LEU A 4 18.10 -25.85 -60.34
N THR A 5 17.06 -25.54 -61.11
CA THR A 5 16.33 -24.31 -60.95
C THR A 5 15.39 -24.39 -59.74
N VAL A 6 15.76 -23.78 -58.62
CA VAL A 6 14.87 -23.63 -57.49
C VAL A 6 13.73 -22.68 -57.86
N PRO A 7 12.44 -23.07 -57.77
CA PRO A 7 11.34 -22.20 -58.19
C PRO A 7 11.29 -20.98 -57.30
N ARG A 8 11.26 -19.79 -57.90
CA ARG A 8 11.18 -18.46 -57.26
C ARG A 8 10.07 -18.33 -56.21
N SER A 9 9.02 -19.15 -56.28
CA SER A 9 7.94 -19.20 -55.28
C SER A 9 8.38 -19.76 -53.93
N ARG A 10 9.35 -20.67 -53.87
CA ARG A 10 9.86 -21.23 -52.59
C ARG A 10 10.79 -20.25 -51.85
N ILE A 11 11.53 -19.43 -52.60
CA ILE A 11 12.38 -18.37 -52.02
C ILE A 11 11.49 -17.23 -51.44
N ALA A 12 10.41 -16.89 -52.13
CA ALA A 12 9.43 -15.88 -51.64
C ALA A 12 8.69 -16.38 -50.36
N LEU A 13 8.35 -17.67 -50.31
CA LEU A 13 7.69 -18.29 -49.13
C LEU A 13 8.65 -18.36 -47.93
N ALA A 14 9.91 -18.71 -48.17
CA ALA A 14 10.95 -18.78 -47.11
C ALA A 14 11.29 -17.38 -46.61
N ALA A 15 11.33 -16.36 -47.46
CA ALA A 15 11.51 -14.97 -47.07
C ALA A 15 10.30 -14.42 -46.28
N LEU A 16 9.07 -14.81 -46.58
CA LEU A 16 7.88 -14.46 -45.83
C LEU A 16 7.84 -15.15 -44.45
N LEU A 17 8.25 -16.40 -44.36
CA LEU A 17 8.33 -17.17 -43.10
C LEU A 17 9.47 -16.72 -42.21
N SER A 18 10.61 -16.28 -42.77
CA SER A 18 11.69 -15.69 -41.98
C SER A 18 11.34 -14.28 -41.46
N SER A 19 10.55 -13.49 -42.21
CA SER A 19 10.08 -12.17 -41.74
C SER A 19 9.08 -12.27 -40.60
N THR A 20 8.25 -13.33 -40.54
CA THR A 20 7.32 -13.55 -39.40
C THR A 20 8.02 -13.98 -38.12
N ALA A 21 9.17 -14.65 -38.21
CA ALA A 21 9.96 -15.02 -37.02
C ALA A 21 10.66 -13.81 -36.34
N TRP A 22 10.97 -12.77 -37.10
CA TRP A 22 11.51 -11.51 -36.57
C TRP A 22 10.45 -10.61 -35.92
N LEU A 23 9.18 -10.79 -36.27
CA LEU A 23 8.05 -10.08 -35.67
C LEU A 23 7.61 -10.66 -34.30
N ALA A 24 8.05 -11.87 -33.96
CA ALA A 24 7.73 -12.51 -32.68
C ALA A 24 8.53 -11.93 -31.47
N GLY A 25 9.52 -11.07 -31.71
CA GLY A 25 10.31 -10.37 -30.68
C GLY A 25 9.66 -9.13 -30.07
N CYS A 26 8.34 -8.93 -30.27
CA CYS A 26 7.65 -7.79 -29.69
C CYS A 26 7.57 -7.93 -28.17
N ALA A 27 7.97 -6.86 -27.45
CA ALA A 27 7.81 -6.75 -26.00
C ALA A 27 6.41 -7.20 -25.57
N SER A 28 6.33 -8.32 -24.87
CA SER A 28 5.10 -8.81 -24.25
C SER A 28 5.13 -8.44 -22.79
N PHE A 29 4.02 -7.93 -22.28
CA PHE A 29 3.85 -7.76 -20.84
C PHE A 29 2.97 -8.92 -20.33
N GLU A 30 3.49 -9.66 -19.36
CA GLU A 30 2.75 -10.66 -18.62
C GLU A 30 2.67 -10.19 -17.17
N LEU A 31 1.45 -10.16 -16.63
CA LEU A 31 1.21 -9.70 -15.27
C LEU A 31 1.72 -10.69 -14.23
N GLU A 32 1.58 -11.99 -14.48
CA GLU A 32 1.91 -13.04 -13.52
C GLU A 32 3.39 -13.03 -13.08
N PRO A 33 4.39 -12.89 -13.97
CA PRO A 33 5.78 -12.72 -13.55
C PRO A 33 6.04 -11.46 -12.72
N SER A 34 5.23 -10.40 -12.93
CA SER A 34 5.29 -9.18 -12.15
C SER A 34 4.78 -9.41 -10.74
N ILE A 35 3.65 -10.09 -10.59
CA ILE A 35 3.09 -10.50 -9.30
C ILE A 35 4.08 -11.43 -8.56
N ALA A 36 4.64 -12.42 -9.24
CA ALA A 36 5.60 -13.36 -8.64
C ALA A 36 6.85 -12.65 -8.08
N ARG A 37 7.39 -11.66 -8.80
CA ARG A 37 8.51 -10.84 -8.31
C ARG A 37 8.13 -10.01 -7.09
N SER A 38 6.91 -9.43 -7.05
CA SER A 38 6.43 -8.72 -5.86
C SER A 38 6.25 -9.66 -4.67
N ASN A 39 5.69 -10.85 -4.89
CA ASN A 39 5.58 -11.87 -3.86
C ASN A 39 6.96 -12.26 -3.29
N GLN A 40 7.96 -12.47 -4.15
CA GLN A 40 9.32 -12.77 -3.72
C GLN A 40 9.96 -11.62 -2.92
N ALA A 41 9.80 -10.37 -3.40
CA ALA A 41 10.38 -9.20 -2.73
C ALA A 41 9.76 -8.93 -1.36
N LEU A 42 8.47 -9.25 -1.19
CA LEU A 42 7.70 -8.97 0.02
C LEU A 42 7.41 -10.22 0.88
N ALA A 43 7.92 -11.40 0.52
CA ALA A 43 7.58 -12.68 1.16
C ALA A 43 7.71 -12.65 2.69
N ALA A 44 8.80 -12.10 3.21
CA ALA A 44 9.04 -11.99 4.65
C ALA A 44 8.08 -11.02 5.35
N PHE A 45 7.53 -10.05 4.61
CA PHE A 45 6.64 -9.03 5.15
C PHE A 45 5.15 -9.40 5.01
N THR A 46 4.74 -10.02 3.89
CA THR A 46 3.33 -10.35 3.62
C THR A 46 2.91 -11.69 4.21
N GLN A 47 3.84 -12.65 4.31
CA GLN A 47 3.58 -14.04 4.73
C GLN A 47 2.43 -14.70 3.94
N GLY A 48 2.17 -14.22 2.72
CA GLY A 48 1.11 -14.67 1.84
C GLY A 48 1.41 -14.31 0.39
N GLU A 49 0.60 -14.83 -0.52
CA GLU A 49 0.80 -14.63 -1.95
C GLU A 49 -0.32 -13.78 -2.56
N LEU A 50 0.11 -12.76 -3.29
CA LEU A 50 -0.76 -11.99 -4.17
C LEU A 50 -1.09 -12.84 -5.40
N ALA A 51 -2.35 -12.83 -5.81
CA ALA A 51 -2.79 -13.39 -7.07
C ALA A 51 -3.99 -12.62 -7.60
N LEU A 52 -4.04 -12.39 -8.91
CA LEU A 52 -5.20 -11.79 -9.56
C LEU A 52 -6.21 -12.89 -9.94
N ALA A 53 -7.41 -12.83 -9.37
CA ALA A 53 -8.48 -13.76 -9.74
C ALA A 53 -9.21 -13.26 -10.99
N ARG A 54 -9.09 -14.01 -12.08
CA ARG A 54 -9.73 -13.68 -13.37
C ARG A 54 -10.93 -14.57 -13.67
N THR A 55 -11.05 -15.73 -13.00
CA THR A 55 -12.12 -16.70 -13.23
C THR A 55 -12.94 -16.93 -11.97
N GLU A 56 -14.20 -17.32 -12.13
CA GLU A 56 -15.08 -17.68 -11.02
C GLU A 56 -14.51 -18.82 -10.15
N ALA A 57 -13.85 -19.81 -10.78
CA ALA A 57 -13.20 -20.90 -10.05
C ALA A 57 -12.09 -20.39 -9.12
N GLN A 58 -11.25 -19.45 -9.58
CA GLN A 58 -10.23 -18.80 -8.74
C GLN A 58 -10.85 -17.98 -7.60
N GLN A 59 -11.94 -17.27 -7.87
CA GLN A 59 -12.67 -16.53 -6.85
C GLN A 59 -13.27 -17.46 -5.78
N ALA A 60 -13.89 -18.57 -6.19
CA ALA A 60 -14.43 -19.59 -5.28
C ALA A 60 -13.34 -20.24 -4.40
N GLN A 61 -12.20 -20.58 -4.97
CA GLN A 61 -11.05 -21.11 -4.22
C GLN A 61 -10.56 -20.12 -3.16
N ARG A 62 -10.47 -18.84 -3.50
CA ARG A 62 -10.04 -17.77 -2.57
C ARG A 62 -11.06 -17.57 -1.46
N ALA A 63 -12.36 -17.53 -1.79
CA ALA A 63 -13.43 -17.43 -0.79
C ALA A 63 -13.40 -18.61 0.18
N GLN A 64 -13.11 -19.83 -0.29
CA GLN A 64 -12.94 -21.00 0.58
C GLN A 64 -11.73 -20.84 1.53
N ALA A 65 -10.58 -20.38 1.01
CA ALA A 65 -9.40 -20.13 1.84
C ALA A 65 -9.65 -19.02 2.87
N ALA A 66 -10.37 -17.96 2.49
CA ALA A 66 -10.77 -16.88 3.39
C ALA A 66 -11.71 -17.38 4.50
N ALA A 67 -12.68 -18.23 4.18
CA ALA A 67 -13.57 -18.83 5.16
C ALA A 67 -12.82 -19.66 6.21
N GLN A 68 -11.75 -20.37 5.81
CA GLN A 68 -10.89 -21.09 6.76
C GLN A 68 -10.16 -20.14 7.74
N LEU A 69 -9.67 -18.99 7.25
CA LEU A 69 -9.02 -18.00 8.10
C LEU A 69 -10.00 -17.33 9.08
N LEU A 70 -11.25 -17.12 8.67
CA LEU A 70 -12.30 -16.55 9.53
C LEU A 70 -12.84 -17.51 10.58
N GLY A 71 -12.58 -18.81 10.47
CA GLY A 71 -12.98 -19.84 11.44
C GLY A 71 -12.25 -19.79 12.78
N GLN A 72 -11.21 -18.93 12.92
CA GLN A 72 -10.41 -18.78 14.12
C GLN A 72 -10.19 -17.30 14.45
N PRO A 73 -9.85 -16.95 15.72
CA PRO A 73 -9.48 -15.57 16.04
C PRO A 73 -8.36 -15.08 15.13
N LEU A 74 -8.61 -13.97 14.44
CA LEU A 74 -7.77 -13.46 13.36
C LEU A 74 -6.46 -12.88 13.92
N SER A 75 -5.34 -13.57 13.73
CA SER A 75 -4.00 -13.03 14.05
C SER A 75 -3.60 -11.93 13.06
N GLN A 76 -2.57 -11.14 13.39
CA GLN A 76 -2.08 -10.07 12.51
C GLN A 76 -1.68 -10.60 11.12
N ASP A 77 -0.94 -11.72 11.07
CA ASP A 77 -0.52 -12.33 9.80
C ASP A 77 -1.69 -13.00 9.05
N ALA A 78 -2.66 -13.55 9.79
CA ALA A 78 -3.88 -14.07 9.19
C ALA A 78 -4.73 -12.94 8.58
N ALA A 79 -4.77 -11.74 9.20
CA ALA A 79 -5.42 -10.57 8.65
C ALA A 79 -4.78 -10.10 7.33
N VAL A 80 -3.44 -10.09 7.27
CA VAL A 80 -2.72 -9.78 6.01
C VAL A 80 -3.07 -10.81 4.94
N ARG A 81 -2.98 -12.12 5.24
CA ARG A 81 -3.32 -13.19 4.29
C ARG A 81 -4.77 -13.09 3.82
N LEU A 82 -5.70 -12.80 4.73
CA LEU A 82 -7.10 -12.62 4.39
C LEU A 82 -7.32 -11.44 3.42
N ALA A 83 -6.65 -10.32 3.65
CA ALA A 83 -6.70 -9.18 2.74
C ALA A 83 -6.10 -9.49 1.36
N LEU A 84 -4.99 -10.23 1.30
CA LEU A 84 -4.41 -10.67 0.03
C LEU A 84 -5.37 -11.56 -0.77
N LEU A 85 -6.24 -12.31 -0.07
CA LEU A 85 -7.28 -13.16 -0.69
C LEU A 85 -8.54 -12.37 -1.06
N GLU A 86 -9.08 -11.54 -0.17
CA GLU A 86 -10.44 -10.99 -0.29
C GLU A 86 -10.47 -9.53 -0.75
N SER A 87 -9.42 -8.71 -0.48
CA SER A 87 -9.50 -7.27 -0.69
C SER A 87 -9.75 -6.88 -2.15
N PRO A 88 -10.92 -6.28 -2.48
CA PRO A 88 -11.18 -5.74 -3.82
C PRO A 88 -10.21 -4.62 -4.21
N ALA A 89 -9.70 -3.88 -3.22
CA ALA A 89 -8.71 -2.81 -3.45
C ALA A 89 -7.40 -3.38 -3.98
N LEU A 90 -6.91 -4.50 -3.42
CA LEU A 90 -5.72 -5.19 -3.93
C LEU A 90 -5.96 -5.83 -5.31
N GLN A 91 -7.15 -6.38 -5.57
CA GLN A 91 -7.51 -6.88 -6.90
C GLN A 91 -7.54 -5.76 -7.94
N ALA A 92 -8.13 -4.61 -7.60
CA ALA A 92 -8.14 -3.43 -8.45
C ALA A 92 -6.72 -2.87 -8.69
N LEU A 93 -5.85 -2.89 -7.67
CA LEU A 93 -4.44 -2.52 -7.78
C LEU A 93 -3.72 -3.40 -8.80
N LEU A 94 -3.85 -4.72 -8.70
CA LEU A 94 -3.23 -5.67 -9.62
C LEU A 94 -3.76 -5.51 -11.05
N ALA A 95 -5.07 -5.33 -11.22
CA ALA A 95 -5.69 -5.13 -12.53
C ALA A 95 -5.21 -3.81 -13.17
N ARG A 96 -5.13 -2.71 -12.40
CA ARG A 96 -4.60 -1.43 -12.86
C ARG A 96 -3.13 -1.56 -13.28
N HIS A 97 -2.31 -2.23 -12.48
CA HIS A 97 -0.92 -2.50 -12.82
C HIS A 97 -0.80 -3.30 -14.13
N GLY A 98 -1.70 -4.28 -14.34
CA GLY A 98 -1.80 -5.02 -15.59
C GLY A 98 -2.09 -4.13 -16.80
N ALA A 99 -3.04 -3.21 -16.66
CA ALA A 99 -3.41 -2.28 -17.72
C ALA A 99 -2.29 -1.28 -18.05
N GLU A 100 -1.65 -0.69 -17.02
CA GLU A 100 -0.52 0.22 -17.16
C GLU A 100 0.69 -0.48 -17.82
N GLY A 101 0.97 -1.73 -17.42
CA GLY A 101 2.03 -2.55 -18.00
C GLY A 101 1.79 -2.86 -19.48
N ALA A 102 0.56 -3.25 -19.83
CA ALA A 102 0.19 -3.50 -21.22
C ALA A 102 0.31 -2.23 -22.09
N ALA A 103 -0.12 -1.06 -21.60
CA ALA A 103 0.03 0.22 -22.28
C ALA A 103 1.52 0.59 -22.48
N THR A 104 2.36 0.35 -21.46
CA THR A 104 3.80 0.59 -21.53
C THR A 104 4.47 -0.34 -22.54
N ALA A 105 4.13 -1.62 -22.54
CA ALA A 105 4.63 -2.58 -23.53
C ALA A 105 4.17 -2.22 -24.96
N GLN A 106 2.93 -1.78 -25.11
CA GLN A 106 2.40 -1.31 -26.42
C GLN A 106 3.20 -0.13 -26.97
N ALA A 107 3.63 0.82 -26.12
CA ALA A 107 4.48 1.94 -26.55
C ALA A 107 5.86 1.51 -27.08
N GLY A 108 6.36 0.33 -26.66
CA GLY A 108 7.59 -0.29 -27.17
C GLY A 108 7.45 -1.08 -28.46
N ARG A 109 6.22 -1.22 -29.01
CA ARG A 109 5.97 -1.98 -30.24
C ARG A 109 6.10 -1.12 -31.49
N ILE A 110 6.26 -1.79 -32.64
CA ILE A 110 6.19 -1.15 -33.96
C ILE A 110 4.75 -0.70 -34.20
N SER A 111 4.58 0.51 -34.72
CA SER A 111 3.28 1.00 -35.14
C SER A 111 2.76 0.18 -36.33
N ASN A 112 1.47 -0.12 -36.34
CA ASN A 112 0.88 -0.87 -37.45
C ASN A 112 0.98 -0.09 -38.76
N PRO A 113 1.19 -0.73 -39.93
CA PRO A 113 1.12 -0.08 -41.21
C PRO A 113 -0.29 0.42 -41.48
N VAL A 114 -0.39 1.52 -42.18
CA VAL A 114 -1.66 2.10 -42.63
C VAL A 114 -1.89 1.72 -44.08
N LEU A 115 -2.97 0.97 -44.35
CA LEU A 115 -3.45 0.72 -45.72
C LEU A 115 -4.52 1.73 -46.06
N SER A 116 -4.24 2.55 -47.07
CA SER A 116 -5.21 3.51 -47.63
C SER A 116 -5.73 3.02 -48.96
N LEU A 117 -7.04 3.07 -49.13
CA LEU A 117 -7.73 2.74 -50.36
C LEU A 117 -8.49 3.99 -50.82
N GLU A 118 -8.17 4.46 -52.02
CA GLU A 118 -8.77 5.65 -52.62
C GLU A 118 -9.49 5.27 -53.92
N ARG A 119 -10.65 5.87 -54.16
CA ARG A 119 -11.39 5.72 -55.38
C ARG A 119 -11.82 7.10 -55.89
N LEU A 120 -11.19 7.54 -56.97
CA LEU A 120 -11.49 8.80 -57.61
C LEU A 120 -12.18 8.53 -58.95
N ARG A 121 -13.18 9.35 -59.30
CA ARG A 121 -13.84 9.30 -60.58
C ARG A 121 -13.89 10.69 -61.20
N THR A 122 -13.27 10.84 -62.34
CA THR A 122 -13.21 12.10 -63.09
C THR A 122 -13.82 11.85 -64.43
N GLY A 123 -15.12 12.23 -64.66
CA GLY A 123 -15.83 11.94 -65.89
C GLY A 123 -16.04 10.43 -66.11
N GLN A 124 -15.46 9.89 -67.18
CA GLN A 124 -15.50 8.44 -67.48
C GLN A 124 -14.28 7.66 -66.87
N GLU A 125 -13.27 8.36 -66.40
CA GLU A 125 -12.06 7.77 -65.84
C GLU A 125 -12.27 7.37 -64.38
N LEU A 126 -11.91 6.14 -64.01
CA LEU A 126 -11.93 5.61 -62.66
C LEU A 126 -10.50 5.31 -62.20
N GLU A 127 -10.03 5.98 -61.17
CA GLU A 127 -8.76 5.71 -60.51
C GLU A 127 -8.98 4.98 -59.19
N ILE A 128 -8.25 3.89 -59.01
CA ILE A 128 -8.19 3.14 -57.74
C ILE A 128 -6.77 3.24 -57.20
N GLY A 129 -6.60 4.08 -56.17
CA GLY A 129 -5.38 4.26 -55.40
C GLY A 129 -5.30 3.22 -54.26
N ARG A 130 -4.12 2.69 -54.05
CA ARG A 130 -3.78 1.82 -52.89
C ARG A 130 -2.42 2.25 -52.41
N SER A 131 -2.34 2.62 -51.15
CA SER A 131 -1.04 2.90 -50.50
C SER A 131 -0.90 2.13 -49.21
N LEU A 132 0.33 1.74 -48.91
CA LEU A 132 0.72 1.09 -47.66
C LEU A 132 1.85 1.93 -47.08
N SER A 133 1.61 2.63 -45.95
CA SER A 133 2.59 3.48 -45.27
C SER A 133 3.07 2.91 -43.96
N PHE A 134 4.32 3.20 -43.64
CA PHE A 134 5.02 2.81 -42.42
C PHE A 134 5.71 4.03 -41.82
N GLY A 135 5.64 4.19 -40.51
CA GLY A 135 6.46 5.15 -39.76
C GLY A 135 7.94 4.78 -39.82
N LEU A 136 8.72 5.49 -40.63
CA LEU A 136 10.14 5.23 -40.82
C LEU A 136 10.91 5.54 -39.53
N LEU A 137 10.60 6.65 -38.86
CA LEU A 137 11.19 7.03 -37.59
C LEU A 137 10.87 6.02 -36.49
N ASP A 138 9.65 5.46 -36.49
CA ASP A 138 9.22 4.44 -35.56
C ASP A 138 10.07 3.17 -35.67
N LEU A 139 10.45 2.77 -36.86
CA LEU A 139 11.36 1.63 -37.09
C LEU A 139 12.79 1.93 -36.64
N LEU A 140 13.30 3.13 -36.96
CA LEU A 140 14.66 3.54 -36.60
C LEU A 140 14.82 3.71 -35.06
N THR A 141 13.77 4.21 -34.40
CA THR A 141 13.81 4.45 -32.95
C THR A 141 13.33 3.24 -32.12
N LEU A 142 12.89 2.15 -32.76
CA LEU A 142 12.37 0.96 -32.07
C LEU A 142 13.27 0.45 -30.94
N PRO A 143 14.60 0.28 -31.11
CA PRO A 143 15.48 -0.21 -30.03
C PRO A 143 15.54 0.75 -28.84
N ALA A 144 15.42 2.07 -29.09
CA ALA A 144 15.39 3.07 -28.01
C ALA A 144 14.03 3.07 -27.30
N ARG A 145 12.93 2.95 -28.05
CA ARG A 145 11.56 2.83 -27.51
C ARG A 145 11.41 1.58 -26.66
N GLN A 146 11.96 0.45 -27.08
CA GLN A 146 11.98 -0.80 -26.29
C GLN A 146 12.72 -0.61 -24.97
N ARG A 147 13.91 -0.01 -24.98
CA ARG A 147 14.68 0.29 -23.75
C ARG A 147 13.90 1.21 -22.79
N VAL A 148 13.23 2.25 -23.31
CA VAL A 148 12.36 3.11 -22.48
C VAL A 148 11.20 2.32 -21.88
N ALA A 149 10.55 1.45 -22.65
CA ALA A 149 9.45 0.61 -22.18
C ALA A 149 9.94 -0.37 -21.09
N GLU A 150 11.09 -1.00 -21.27
CA GLU A 150 11.70 -1.91 -20.28
C GLU A 150 11.99 -1.18 -18.94
N GLN A 151 12.58 0.02 -18.99
CA GLN A 151 12.84 0.82 -17.78
C GLN A 151 11.55 1.24 -17.09
N LYS A 152 10.51 1.61 -17.83
CA LYS A 152 9.20 1.93 -17.28
C LYS A 152 8.52 0.70 -16.66
N LEU A 153 8.62 -0.47 -17.28
CA LEU A 153 8.11 -1.72 -16.72
C LEU A 153 8.84 -2.10 -15.42
N ALA A 154 10.16 -1.92 -15.37
CA ALA A 154 10.93 -2.14 -14.15
C ALA A 154 10.53 -1.15 -13.03
N GLN A 155 10.31 0.12 -13.36
CA GLN A 155 9.78 1.12 -12.44
C GLN A 155 8.39 0.74 -11.92
N GLN A 156 7.46 0.34 -12.82
CA GLN A 156 6.10 -0.07 -12.46
C GLN A 156 6.11 -1.30 -11.53
N GLN A 157 7.04 -2.24 -11.75
CA GLN A 157 7.22 -3.41 -10.88
C GLN A 157 7.55 -3.00 -9.43
N LEU A 158 8.48 -2.07 -9.24
CA LEU A 158 8.85 -1.56 -7.91
C LEU A 158 7.71 -0.75 -7.29
N LYS A 159 6.97 0.01 -8.12
CA LYS A 159 5.77 0.75 -7.68
C LYS A 159 4.70 -0.20 -7.15
N LEU A 160 4.41 -1.32 -7.86
CA LEU A 160 3.49 -2.35 -7.37
C LEU A 160 3.91 -2.87 -5.99
N SER A 161 5.19 -3.22 -5.83
CA SER A 161 5.70 -3.72 -4.54
C SER A 161 5.57 -2.68 -3.43
N ALA A 162 5.81 -1.39 -3.71
CA ALA A 162 5.65 -0.31 -2.74
C ALA A 162 4.18 -0.09 -2.35
N GLU A 163 3.24 -0.11 -3.30
CA GLU A 163 1.82 0.05 -3.05
C GLU A 163 1.24 -1.14 -2.25
N VAL A 164 1.71 -2.37 -2.52
CA VAL A 164 1.35 -3.56 -1.72
C VAL A 164 1.90 -3.45 -0.30
N LEU A 165 3.16 -3.01 -0.14
CA LEU A 165 3.78 -2.80 1.17
C LEU A 165 2.97 -1.78 2.00
N GLU A 166 2.51 -0.71 1.37
CA GLU A 166 1.67 0.30 2.01
C GLU A 166 0.34 -0.29 2.50
N GLN A 167 -0.38 -1.02 1.65
CA GLN A 167 -1.66 -1.65 2.01
C GLN A 167 -1.48 -2.63 3.17
N VAL A 168 -0.45 -3.48 3.12
CA VAL A 168 -0.17 -4.44 4.20
C VAL A 168 0.18 -3.73 5.51
N THR A 169 0.93 -2.64 5.45
CA THR A 169 1.25 -1.82 6.64
C THR A 169 -0.02 -1.24 7.27
N GLN A 170 -0.92 -0.68 6.45
CA GLN A 170 -2.20 -0.15 6.91
C GLN A 170 -3.06 -1.24 7.57
N ILE A 171 -3.09 -2.45 7.00
CA ILE A 171 -3.81 -3.61 7.56
C ILE A 171 -3.24 -4.01 8.91
N ARG A 172 -1.91 -4.13 9.04
CA ARG A 172 -1.23 -4.45 10.30
C ARG A 172 -1.55 -3.45 11.40
N GLN A 173 -1.48 -2.16 11.07
CA GLN A 173 -1.82 -1.09 12.01
C GLN A 173 -3.31 -1.07 12.39
N ALA A 174 -4.20 -1.30 11.42
CA ALA A 174 -5.64 -1.36 11.67
C ALA A 174 -6.01 -2.55 12.56
N TRP A 175 -5.35 -3.70 12.36
CA TRP A 175 -5.52 -4.86 13.23
C TRP A 175 -5.10 -4.56 14.67
N VAL A 176 -3.93 -3.94 14.88
CA VAL A 176 -3.46 -3.54 16.22
C VAL A 176 -4.47 -2.61 16.89
N ARG A 177 -4.95 -1.58 16.15
CA ARG A 177 -5.95 -0.65 16.67
C ARG A 177 -7.28 -1.34 17.03
N ALA A 178 -7.74 -2.28 16.19
CA ALA A 178 -9.00 -2.98 16.43
C ALA A 178 -8.94 -3.90 17.66
N VAL A 179 -7.83 -4.64 17.84
CA VAL A 179 -7.65 -5.51 19.02
C VAL A 179 -7.50 -4.67 20.29
N ALA A 180 -6.66 -3.62 20.26
CA ALA A 180 -6.47 -2.74 21.42
C ALA A 180 -7.75 -2.00 21.81
N ALA A 181 -8.50 -1.48 20.84
CA ALA A 181 -9.76 -0.79 21.11
C ALA A 181 -10.81 -1.73 21.71
N ARG A 182 -10.87 -2.99 21.25
CA ARG A 182 -11.72 -4.03 21.87
C ARG A 182 -11.30 -4.30 23.31
N GLN A 183 -10.02 -4.47 23.56
CA GLN A 183 -9.48 -4.72 24.90
C GLN A 183 -9.79 -3.56 25.86
N LEU A 184 -9.61 -2.31 25.41
CA LEU A 184 -9.97 -1.11 26.15
C LEU A 184 -11.47 -1.00 26.41
N SER A 185 -12.34 -1.38 25.45
CA SER A 185 -13.78 -1.38 25.62
C SER A 185 -14.23 -2.38 26.70
N VAL A 186 -13.70 -3.61 26.66
CA VAL A 186 -13.99 -4.63 27.68
C VAL A 186 -13.56 -4.16 29.06
N TYR A 187 -12.39 -3.54 29.17
CA TYR A 187 -11.91 -3.00 30.45
C TYR A 187 -12.76 -1.81 30.93
N ALA A 188 -13.18 -0.90 30.04
CA ALA A 188 -14.04 0.21 30.37
C ALA A 188 -15.43 -0.25 30.87
N ASP A 189 -15.97 -1.35 30.33
CA ASP A 189 -17.21 -1.96 30.79
C ASP A 189 -17.04 -2.53 32.23
N GLN A 190 -15.95 -3.20 32.53
CA GLN A 190 -15.64 -3.68 33.90
C GLN A 190 -15.50 -2.53 34.92
N VAL A 191 -14.92 -1.41 34.48
CA VAL A 191 -14.82 -0.19 35.30
C VAL A 191 -16.19 0.42 35.54
N LEU A 192 -17.06 0.45 34.52
CA LEU A 192 -18.42 0.94 34.66
C LEU A 192 -19.22 0.11 35.67
N ASP A 193 -19.17 -1.23 35.57
CA ASP A 193 -19.85 -2.12 36.51
C ASP A 193 -19.36 -1.87 37.97
N SER A 194 -18.07 -1.70 38.16
CA SER A 194 -17.49 -1.40 39.48
C SER A 194 -17.91 -0.01 40.00
N ALA A 195 -17.97 0.98 39.12
CA ALA A 195 -18.39 2.34 39.45
C ALA A 195 -19.90 2.40 39.84
N GLU A 196 -20.73 1.62 39.13
CA GLU A 196 -22.18 1.50 39.46
C GLU A 196 -22.38 0.95 40.86
N VAL A 197 -21.71 -0.16 41.21
CA VAL A 197 -21.76 -0.75 42.54
C VAL A 197 -21.29 0.24 43.62
N SER A 198 -20.22 0.99 43.34
CA SER A 198 -19.67 2.01 44.25
C SER A 198 -20.64 3.19 44.47
N ALA A 199 -21.32 3.64 43.41
CA ALA A 199 -22.32 4.71 43.49
C ALA A 199 -23.57 4.25 44.25
N GLU A 200 -24.02 3.03 44.05
CA GLU A 200 -25.15 2.45 44.78
C GLU A 200 -24.81 2.27 46.27
N LEU A 201 -23.61 1.76 46.59
CA LEU A 201 -23.13 1.68 47.98
C LEU A 201 -23.14 3.07 48.63
N ALA A 202 -22.60 4.08 47.99
CA ALA A 202 -22.57 5.45 48.49
C ALA A 202 -23.98 6.02 48.74
N ARG A 203 -24.94 5.69 47.89
CA ARG A 203 -26.33 6.06 48.04
C ARG A 203 -26.94 5.45 49.33
N ARG A 204 -26.77 4.13 49.53
CA ARG A 204 -27.24 3.41 50.72
C ARG A 204 -26.59 3.92 52.01
N MET A 205 -25.28 4.13 51.97
CA MET A 205 -24.49 4.62 53.14
C MET A 205 -24.93 6.04 53.51
N GLN A 206 -25.29 6.88 52.55
CA GLN A 206 -25.86 8.22 52.83
C GLN A 206 -27.23 8.12 53.50
N GLN A 207 -28.08 7.20 53.06
CA GLN A 207 -29.46 7.02 53.63
C GLN A 207 -29.42 6.65 55.11
N VAL A 208 -28.40 5.87 55.53
CA VAL A 208 -28.20 5.48 56.91
C VAL A 208 -27.29 6.45 57.72
N GLY A 209 -26.95 7.61 57.09
CA GLY A 209 -26.21 8.69 57.76
C GLY A 209 -24.67 8.52 57.81
N ASN A 210 -24.13 7.43 57.26
CA ASN A 210 -22.69 7.14 57.31
C ASN A 210 -21.88 7.94 56.26
N PHE A 211 -22.53 8.43 55.18
CA PHE A 211 -21.89 9.28 54.17
C PHE A 211 -22.56 10.65 54.07
N ASN A 212 -21.73 11.69 53.85
CA ASN A 212 -22.25 13.03 53.58
C ASN A 212 -22.63 13.19 52.08
N ARG A 213 -23.33 14.31 51.77
CA ARG A 213 -23.77 14.62 50.41
C ARG A 213 -22.61 14.74 49.40
N LEU A 214 -21.46 15.30 49.82
CA LEU A 214 -20.30 15.49 48.94
C LEU A 214 -19.70 14.13 48.54
N THR A 215 -19.60 13.21 49.46
CA THR A 215 -19.11 11.87 49.21
C THR A 215 -19.96 11.12 48.19
N ARG A 216 -21.29 11.11 48.42
CA ARG A 216 -22.21 10.53 47.44
C ARG A 216 -22.06 11.19 46.06
N ALA A 217 -21.98 12.54 46.00
CA ALA A 217 -21.81 13.27 44.75
C ALA A 217 -20.51 12.87 44.01
N ARG A 218 -19.41 12.68 44.75
CA ARG A 218 -18.14 12.20 44.16
C ARG A 218 -18.24 10.80 43.55
N GLN A 219 -18.96 9.87 44.18
CA GLN A 219 -19.16 8.52 43.64
C GLN A 219 -20.12 8.55 42.42
N GLN A 220 -21.16 9.40 42.48
CA GLN A 220 -22.05 9.58 41.34
C GLN A 220 -21.34 10.21 40.14
N ALA A 221 -20.40 11.17 40.35
CA ALA A 221 -19.57 11.75 39.31
C ALA A 221 -18.65 10.69 38.67
N PHE A 222 -18.00 9.86 39.48
CA PHE A 222 -17.18 8.76 38.97
C PHE A 222 -17.99 7.76 38.11
N TYR A 223 -19.19 7.40 38.52
CA TYR A 223 -20.09 6.57 37.71
C TYR A 223 -20.44 7.25 36.40
N ALA A 224 -20.79 8.55 36.41
CA ALA A 224 -21.10 9.30 35.20
C ALA A 224 -19.90 9.35 34.22
N ASP A 225 -18.68 9.57 34.74
CA ASP A 225 -17.46 9.57 33.96
C ASP A 225 -17.17 8.17 33.37
N ALA A 226 -17.33 7.11 34.17
CA ALA A 226 -17.15 5.73 33.74
C ALA A 226 -18.16 5.36 32.63
N ALA A 227 -19.43 5.76 32.77
CA ALA A 227 -20.45 5.53 31.76
C ALA A 227 -20.13 6.23 30.44
N THR A 228 -19.66 7.48 30.48
CA THR A 228 -19.22 8.23 29.31
C THR A 228 -18.02 7.59 28.64
N ASN A 229 -17.03 7.18 29.44
CA ASN A 229 -15.83 6.51 28.95
C ASN A 229 -16.15 5.15 28.31
N ALA A 230 -17.02 4.33 28.94
CA ALA A 230 -17.46 3.06 28.38
C ALA A 230 -18.21 3.23 27.04
N ALA A 231 -19.10 4.20 26.96
CA ALA A 231 -19.80 4.51 25.71
C ALA A 231 -18.81 4.93 24.59
N SER A 232 -17.86 5.79 24.91
CA SER A 232 -16.80 6.21 23.98
C SER A 232 -15.92 5.03 23.53
N ALA A 233 -15.49 4.18 24.47
CA ALA A 233 -14.65 3.01 24.19
C ALA A 233 -15.37 1.98 23.30
N ARG A 234 -16.66 1.71 23.54
CA ARG A 234 -17.49 0.86 22.68
C ARG A 234 -17.59 1.39 21.25
N HIS A 235 -17.79 2.70 21.09
CA HIS A 235 -17.79 3.33 19.77
C HIS A 235 -16.43 3.22 19.09
N GLN A 236 -15.34 3.49 19.79
CA GLN A 236 -13.98 3.38 19.25
C GLN A 236 -13.64 1.94 18.83
N ALA A 237 -14.08 0.94 19.60
CA ALA A 237 -13.90 -0.47 19.26
C ALA A 237 -14.67 -0.84 17.97
N LEU A 238 -15.92 -0.40 17.85
CA LEU A 238 -16.71 -0.58 16.63
C LEU A 238 -16.04 0.13 15.43
N ALA A 239 -15.67 1.40 15.58
CA ALA A 239 -15.06 2.18 14.52
C ALA A 239 -13.73 1.57 14.04
N ALA A 240 -12.86 1.11 14.95
CA ALA A 240 -11.61 0.45 14.61
C ALA A 240 -11.84 -0.90 13.91
N ARG A 241 -12.84 -1.68 14.35
CA ARG A 241 -13.26 -2.91 13.68
C ARG A 241 -13.73 -2.64 12.25
N GLU A 242 -14.56 -1.61 12.04
CA GLU A 242 -15.05 -1.24 10.71
C GLU A 242 -13.94 -0.75 9.77
N VAL A 243 -12.93 -0.03 10.29
CA VAL A 243 -11.73 0.32 9.51
C VAL A 243 -11.01 -0.94 9.04
N LEU A 244 -10.80 -1.90 9.93
CA LEU A 244 -10.16 -3.19 9.59
C LEU A 244 -11.01 -3.96 8.56
N THR A 245 -12.32 -4.08 8.76
CA THR A 245 -13.27 -4.74 7.84
C THR A 245 -13.15 -4.18 6.41
N ARG A 246 -13.12 -2.84 6.26
CA ARG A 246 -12.95 -2.19 4.96
C ARG A 246 -11.60 -2.46 4.32
N LEU A 247 -10.51 -2.45 5.08
CA LEU A 247 -9.16 -2.74 4.56
C LEU A 247 -9.01 -4.21 4.15
N LEU A 248 -9.64 -5.12 4.87
CA LEU A 248 -9.71 -6.54 4.51
C LEU A 248 -10.62 -6.79 3.30
N GLY A 249 -11.56 -5.88 3.02
CA GLY A 249 -12.51 -6.02 1.92
C GLY A 249 -13.61 -7.04 2.18
N LEU A 250 -13.98 -7.26 3.44
CA LEU A 250 -14.99 -8.24 3.83
C LEU A 250 -16.40 -7.75 3.52
N ASN A 251 -17.25 -8.66 3.09
CA ASN A 251 -18.69 -8.44 3.02
C ASN A 251 -19.33 -8.57 4.40
N ASP A 252 -20.63 -8.20 4.52
CA ASP A 252 -21.34 -8.17 5.81
C ASP A 252 -21.35 -9.54 6.52
N ALA A 253 -21.51 -10.63 5.80
CA ALA A 253 -21.51 -11.99 6.38
C ALA A 253 -20.13 -12.37 6.92
N GLN A 254 -19.07 -12.07 6.18
CA GLN A 254 -17.68 -12.28 6.59
C GLN A 254 -17.30 -11.36 7.77
N ALA A 255 -17.76 -10.11 7.75
CA ALA A 255 -17.55 -9.16 8.83
C ALA A 255 -18.18 -9.61 10.14
N LEU A 256 -19.39 -10.20 10.09
CA LEU A 256 -20.05 -10.80 11.26
C LEU A 256 -19.30 -12.03 11.77
N ALA A 257 -18.77 -12.88 10.87
CA ALA A 257 -18.02 -14.07 11.23
C ALA A 257 -16.61 -13.75 11.79
N MET A 258 -16.03 -12.58 11.47
CA MET A 258 -14.72 -12.20 11.90
C MET A 258 -14.63 -12.07 13.43
N THR A 259 -13.78 -12.87 14.05
CA THR A 259 -13.44 -12.77 15.47
C THR A 259 -12.02 -12.24 15.65
N LEU A 260 -11.83 -11.33 16.61
CA LEU A 260 -10.52 -10.81 16.98
C LEU A 260 -10.04 -11.44 18.29
N PRO A 261 -8.71 -11.56 18.51
CA PRO A 261 -8.18 -12.00 19.80
C PRO A 261 -8.61 -11.04 20.93
N GLU A 262 -8.66 -11.56 22.14
CA GLU A 262 -9.07 -10.77 23.31
C GLU A 262 -8.06 -9.69 23.67
N ARG A 263 -6.77 -9.93 23.40
CA ARG A 263 -5.65 -9.01 23.70
C ARG A 263 -4.59 -9.06 22.61
N LEU A 264 -3.77 -8.02 22.60
CA LEU A 264 -2.56 -7.97 21.78
C LEU A 264 -1.58 -9.08 22.18
N PRO A 265 -0.66 -9.50 21.28
CA PRO A 265 0.40 -10.45 21.59
C PRO A 265 1.28 -9.93 22.73
N ASN A 266 1.87 -10.84 23.47
CA ASN A 266 2.80 -10.46 24.55
C ASN A 266 3.98 -9.67 24.01
N LEU A 267 4.40 -8.66 24.77
CA LEU A 267 5.59 -7.87 24.46
C LEU A 267 6.83 -8.78 24.37
N PRO A 268 7.68 -8.64 23.33
CA PRO A 268 8.95 -9.36 23.26
C PRO A 268 9.83 -9.08 24.49
N ALA A 269 10.51 -10.10 25.00
CA ALA A 269 11.38 -9.95 26.16
C ALA A 269 12.52 -8.94 25.93
N GLN A 270 13.01 -8.86 24.69
CA GLN A 270 14.06 -7.94 24.28
C GLN A 270 13.67 -7.22 22.98
N ALA A 271 13.92 -5.93 22.93
CA ALA A 271 13.80 -5.17 21.70
C ALA A 271 14.91 -5.57 20.69
N GLN A 272 14.64 -5.41 19.41
CA GLN A 272 15.65 -5.63 18.37
C GLN A 272 16.86 -4.70 18.57
N SER A 273 18.08 -5.21 18.33
CA SER A 273 19.28 -4.38 18.46
C SER A 273 19.46 -3.45 17.24
N PRO A 274 20.11 -2.29 17.43
CA PRO A 274 20.38 -1.36 16.33
C PRO A 274 21.14 -2.01 15.17
N GLU A 275 22.08 -2.91 15.49
CA GLU A 275 22.93 -3.61 14.51
C GLU A 275 22.09 -4.62 13.69
N ALA A 276 21.12 -5.29 14.30
CA ALA A 276 20.23 -6.19 13.60
C ALA A 276 19.36 -5.41 12.60
N VAL A 277 18.78 -4.30 13.05
CA VAL A 277 17.97 -3.38 12.22
C VAL A 277 18.79 -2.78 11.08
N ALA A 278 20.03 -2.33 11.34
CA ALA A 278 20.92 -1.79 10.32
C ALA A 278 21.30 -2.84 9.26
N ARG A 279 21.56 -4.10 9.66
CA ARG A 279 21.82 -5.19 8.70
C ARG A 279 20.61 -5.50 7.81
N GLN A 280 19.40 -5.51 8.36
CA GLN A 280 18.18 -5.73 7.59
C GLN A 280 17.92 -4.61 6.59
N ALA A 281 18.23 -3.36 6.96
CA ALA A 281 18.00 -2.18 6.11
C ALA A 281 18.99 -2.04 4.95
N SER A 282 20.17 -2.69 5.03
CA SER A 282 21.35 -2.38 4.20
C SER A 282 21.29 -2.79 2.72
N GLY A 283 20.17 -3.34 2.20
CA GLY A 283 20.19 -3.80 0.81
C GLY A 283 18.89 -3.73 0.03
N GLN A 284 17.75 -3.46 0.64
CA GLN A 284 16.45 -3.75 0.00
C GLN A 284 15.41 -2.64 0.07
N ARG A 285 15.80 -1.40 0.36
CA ARG A 285 14.83 -0.30 0.46
C ARG A 285 14.15 0.00 -0.88
N LEU A 286 12.87 -0.31 -0.97
CA LEU A 286 12.05 -0.13 -2.18
C LEU A 286 11.93 1.34 -2.60
N ASP A 287 11.91 2.30 -1.64
CA ASP A 287 11.84 3.73 -1.93
C ASP A 287 13.05 4.23 -2.75
N VAL A 288 14.27 3.82 -2.36
CA VAL A 288 15.50 4.19 -3.08
C VAL A 288 15.57 3.48 -4.42
N GLN A 289 15.17 2.19 -4.49
CA GLN A 289 15.13 1.44 -5.74
C GLN A 289 14.12 2.04 -6.72
N LEU A 290 12.93 2.41 -6.24
CA LEU A 290 11.89 3.05 -7.04
C LEU A 290 12.35 4.41 -7.57
N ALA A 291 12.92 5.26 -6.71
CA ALA A 291 13.44 6.56 -7.12
C ALA A 291 14.57 6.44 -8.16
N ARG A 292 15.46 5.44 -8.01
CA ARG A 292 16.48 5.14 -9.01
C ARG A 292 15.89 4.67 -10.34
N ALA A 293 14.87 3.79 -10.29
CA ALA A 293 14.18 3.34 -11.49
C ALA A 293 13.44 4.48 -12.19
N GLN A 294 12.84 5.40 -11.42
CA GLN A 294 12.21 6.62 -11.95
C GLN A 294 13.21 7.52 -12.68
N PHE A 295 14.37 7.75 -12.07
CA PHE A 295 15.45 8.51 -12.70
C PHE A 295 15.95 7.84 -13.98
N ASN A 296 16.21 6.53 -13.95
CA ASN A 296 16.66 5.79 -15.13
C ASN A 296 15.63 5.84 -16.29
N ALA A 297 14.34 5.68 -15.98
CA ALA A 297 13.27 5.77 -16.96
C ALA A 297 13.17 7.17 -17.59
N ALA A 298 13.29 8.23 -16.77
CA ALA A 298 13.29 9.61 -17.22
C ALA A 298 14.51 9.92 -18.12
N ALA A 299 15.70 9.47 -17.74
CA ALA A 299 16.94 9.66 -18.51
C ALA A 299 16.87 8.96 -19.88
N GLN A 300 16.35 7.74 -19.95
CA GLN A 300 16.15 7.03 -21.22
C GLN A 300 15.09 7.72 -22.10
N ALA A 301 14.01 8.19 -21.50
CA ALA A 301 12.97 8.92 -22.21
C ALA A 301 13.48 10.27 -22.77
N GLN A 302 14.35 10.97 -22.04
CA GLN A 302 15.00 12.21 -22.49
C GLN A 302 15.84 11.96 -23.76
N GLY A 303 16.64 10.89 -23.78
CA GLY A 303 17.44 10.51 -24.94
C GLY A 303 16.58 10.24 -26.19
N LEU A 304 15.45 9.53 -26.01
CA LEU A 304 14.50 9.27 -27.10
C LEU A 304 13.82 10.55 -27.58
N THR A 305 13.37 11.42 -26.68
CA THR A 305 12.72 12.70 -27.01
C THR A 305 13.66 13.61 -27.80
N GLY A 306 14.97 13.60 -27.55
CA GLY A 306 15.96 14.35 -28.31
C GLY A 306 15.95 14.00 -29.81
N ILE A 307 15.64 12.75 -30.14
CA ILE A 307 15.57 12.27 -31.55
C ILE A 307 14.17 12.50 -32.14
N THR A 308 13.12 12.09 -31.40
CA THR A 308 11.74 12.08 -31.94
C THR A 308 11.09 13.46 -32.04
N SER A 309 11.63 14.47 -31.35
CA SER A 309 11.13 15.86 -31.39
C SER A 309 11.57 16.63 -32.62
N LEU A 310 12.51 16.09 -33.41
CA LEU A 310 13.09 16.82 -34.56
C LEU A 310 12.41 16.50 -35.90
N VAL A 311 12.07 15.24 -36.14
CA VAL A 311 11.57 14.78 -37.42
C VAL A 311 10.54 13.69 -37.23
N ASP A 312 9.46 13.74 -37.97
CA ASP A 312 8.51 12.65 -38.15
C ASP A 312 8.48 12.29 -39.65
N SER A 313 8.62 11.00 -39.95
CA SER A 313 8.74 10.55 -41.35
C SER A 313 7.99 9.25 -41.59
N GLU A 314 7.29 9.22 -42.72
CA GLU A 314 6.54 8.05 -43.19
C GLU A 314 7.04 7.63 -44.57
N LEU A 315 7.17 6.32 -44.79
CA LEU A 315 7.48 5.73 -46.09
C LEU A 315 6.25 4.98 -46.59
N GLY A 316 5.74 5.40 -47.75
CA GLY A 316 4.59 4.81 -48.43
C GLY A 316 4.99 4.04 -49.68
N LEU A 317 4.31 2.94 -49.95
CA LEU A 317 4.31 2.20 -51.21
C LEU A 317 2.96 2.45 -51.86
N ILE A 318 2.97 3.04 -53.08
CA ILE A 318 1.76 3.43 -53.80
C ILE A 318 1.57 2.56 -55.03
N ARG A 319 0.33 2.19 -55.28
CA ARG A 319 -0.10 1.54 -56.51
C ARG A 319 -1.45 2.09 -56.93
N ASN A 320 -1.46 2.86 -58.08
CA ASN A 320 -2.66 3.39 -58.66
C ASN A 320 -3.03 2.62 -59.92
N THR A 321 -4.32 2.39 -60.10
CA THR A 321 -4.83 1.75 -61.33
C THR A 321 -5.92 2.63 -61.88
N THR A 322 -5.70 3.14 -63.08
CA THR A 322 -6.61 4.00 -63.80
C THR A 322 -7.33 3.16 -64.88
N PHE A 323 -8.63 3.31 -64.93
CA PHE A 323 -9.50 2.68 -65.93
C PHE A 323 -10.14 3.80 -66.74
N ASP A 324 -9.85 3.83 -68.00
CA ASP A 324 -10.51 4.66 -68.99
C ASP A 324 -11.32 3.75 -69.92
N ALA A 325 -12.18 4.31 -70.81
CA ALA A 325 -13.11 3.56 -71.65
C ALA A 325 -12.46 2.37 -72.40
N ASP A 326 -11.19 2.52 -72.89
CA ASP A 326 -10.47 1.50 -73.64
C ASP A 326 -9.13 1.04 -73.04
N HIS A 327 -8.68 1.64 -71.93
CA HIS A 327 -7.34 1.38 -71.38
C HIS A 327 -7.31 1.21 -69.87
N ARG A 328 -6.47 0.29 -69.42
CA ARG A 328 -6.11 0.12 -68.03
C ARG A 328 -4.63 0.38 -67.84
N ALA A 329 -4.30 1.43 -67.14
CA ALA A 329 -2.92 1.77 -66.75
C ALA A 329 -2.68 1.47 -65.26
N THR A 330 -1.51 0.97 -64.92
CA THR A 330 -1.12 0.77 -63.52
C THR A 330 0.21 1.45 -63.26
N SER A 331 0.22 2.41 -62.33
CA SER A 331 1.42 3.06 -61.83
C SER A 331 1.85 2.52 -60.47
N ARG A 332 3.13 2.49 -60.20
CA ARG A 332 3.72 2.09 -58.92
C ARG A 332 4.75 3.14 -58.52
N GLY A 333 4.77 3.49 -57.23
CA GLY A 333 5.69 4.48 -56.72
C GLY A 333 5.98 4.30 -55.25
N THR A 334 6.92 5.08 -54.78
CA THR A 334 7.23 5.23 -53.33
C THR A 334 6.98 6.68 -52.98
N GLU A 335 6.45 6.90 -51.78
CA GLU A 335 6.20 8.22 -51.23
C GLU A 335 7.01 8.33 -49.90
N LEU A 336 7.66 9.47 -49.71
CA LEU A 336 8.30 9.82 -48.47
C LEU A 336 7.66 11.10 -47.95
N SER A 337 6.91 10.98 -46.85
CA SER A 337 6.28 12.11 -46.17
C SER A 337 7.19 12.53 -44.99
N LEU A 338 7.55 13.82 -44.98
CA LEU A 338 8.37 14.42 -43.95
C LEU A 338 7.60 15.55 -43.28
N ARG A 339 7.40 15.49 -41.98
CA ARG A 339 6.86 16.61 -41.21
C ARG A 339 7.99 17.60 -40.90
N LEU A 340 7.88 18.80 -41.43
CA LEU A 340 8.87 19.87 -41.23
C LEU A 340 8.51 20.67 -39.97
N PRO A 341 9.39 20.74 -38.95
CA PRO A 341 9.15 21.45 -37.68
C PRO A 341 9.37 22.98 -37.85
N LEU A 342 8.55 23.62 -38.70
CA LEU A 342 8.68 25.06 -39.01
C LEU A 342 8.22 25.96 -37.86
N PHE A 343 7.18 25.56 -37.12
CA PHE A 343 6.57 26.35 -36.05
C PHE A 343 6.88 25.78 -34.66
N ASP A 344 6.98 24.47 -34.56
CA ASP A 344 7.34 23.79 -33.33
C ASP A 344 8.61 22.95 -33.54
N SER A 345 9.73 23.48 -33.09
CA SER A 345 11.04 22.80 -33.14
C SER A 345 11.20 21.72 -32.09
N GLY A 346 10.19 21.44 -31.26
CA GLY A 346 10.23 20.51 -30.14
C GLY A 346 11.08 21.01 -28.96
N SER A 347 11.46 22.29 -28.95
CA SER A 347 12.33 22.85 -27.90
C SER A 347 11.69 22.75 -26.49
N LEU A 348 10.40 23.09 -26.40
CA LEU A 348 9.63 23.01 -25.14
C LEU A 348 9.49 21.55 -24.67
N GLN A 349 9.29 20.60 -25.60
CA GLN A 349 9.21 19.18 -25.26
C GLN A 349 10.56 18.67 -24.72
N ARG A 350 11.68 19.04 -25.34
CA ARG A 350 13.02 18.69 -24.86
C ARG A 350 13.34 19.34 -23.52
N GLN A 351 12.97 20.63 -23.34
CA GLN A 351 13.13 21.31 -22.06
C GLN A 351 12.31 20.62 -20.96
N GLY A 352 11.02 20.36 -21.18
CA GLY A 352 10.17 19.67 -20.20
C GLY A 352 10.71 18.30 -19.81
N MET A 353 11.26 17.54 -20.77
CA MET A 353 11.88 16.24 -20.48
C MET A 353 13.20 16.38 -19.70
N SER A 354 14.02 17.42 -20.01
CA SER A 354 15.23 17.73 -19.24
C SER A 354 14.91 18.08 -17.79
N ASP A 355 13.91 18.94 -17.58
CA ASP A 355 13.46 19.35 -16.26
C ASP A 355 12.86 18.18 -15.47
N SER A 356 12.11 17.30 -16.14
CA SER A 356 11.59 16.04 -15.55
C SER A 356 12.72 15.11 -15.11
N THR A 357 13.78 14.98 -15.92
CA THR A 357 14.95 14.16 -15.56
C THR A 357 15.71 14.77 -14.39
N LEU A 358 15.89 16.09 -14.37
CA LEU A 358 16.51 16.79 -13.23
C LEU A 358 15.67 16.63 -11.97
N ALA A 359 14.36 16.75 -12.05
CA ALA A 359 13.44 16.54 -10.92
C ALA A 359 13.59 15.12 -10.36
N ALA A 360 13.62 14.09 -11.22
CA ALA A 360 13.82 12.70 -10.80
C ALA A 360 15.19 12.48 -10.13
N ALA A 361 16.26 13.13 -10.63
CA ALA A 361 17.58 13.07 -10.02
C ALA A 361 17.59 13.69 -8.61
N ARG A 362 16.98 14.87 -8.44
CA ARG A 362 16.86 15.54 -7.15
C ARG A 362 15.98 14.78 -6.17
N GLN A 363 14.91 14.16 -6.66
CA GLN A 363 14.06 13.27 -5.86
C GLN A 363 14.82 12.04 -5.36
N LEU A 364 15.63 11.40 -6.20
CA LEU A 364 16.51 10.29 -5.79
C LEU A 364 17.49 10.74 -4.70
N GLU A 365 18.12 11.91 -4.86
CA GLU A 365 19.03 12.47 -3.87
C GLU A 365 18.31 12.73 -2.54
N ALA A 366 17.11 13.36 -2.57
CA ALA A 366 16.32 13.63 -1.38
C ALA A 366 15.92 12.36 -0.63
N ILE A 367 15.40 11.35 -1.34
CA ILE A 367 15.01 10.05 -0.76
C ILE A 367 16.24 9.34 -0.18
N SER A 368 17.37 9.33 -0.90
CA SER A 368 18.60 8.68 -0.43
C SER A 368 19.14 9.30 0.86
N ARG A 369 19.06 10.64 0.99
CA ARG A 369 19.47 11.36 2.21
C ARG A 369 18.49 11.13 3.37
N ALA A 370 17.18 11.12 3.08
CA ALA A 370 16.14 10.94 4.09
C ALA A 370 16.09 9.50 4.62
N ALA A 371 16.44 8.51 3.80
CA ALA A 371 16.31 7.08 4.10
C ALA A 371 16.92 6.68 5.45
N GLY A 372 18.15 7.13 5.74
CA GLY A 372 18.81 6.84 7.02
C GLY A 372 18.18 7.58 8.21
N SER A 373 17.64 8.79 7.98
CA SER A 373 16.97 9.57 9.02
C SER A 373 15.65 8.92 9.41
N HIS A 374 14.82 8.53 8.45
CA HIS A 374 13.55 7.84 8.70
C HIS A 374 13.73 6.52 9.45
N LEU A 375 14.79 5.76 9.10
CA LEU A 375 15.06 4.51 9.81
C LEU A 375 15.44 4.76 11.29
N ARG A 376 16.30 5.76 11.55
CA ARG A 376 16.67 6.10 12.94
C ARG A 376 15.49 6.59 13.75
N GLU A 377 14.62 7.39 13.14
CA GLU A 377 13.38 7.87 13.76
C GLU A 377 12.44 6.71 14.10
N SER A 378 12.14 5.83 13.13
CA SER A 378 11.29 4.65 13.33
C SER A 378 11.86 3.71 14.38
N TYR A 379 13.19 3.50 14.40
CA TYR A 379 13.84 2.68 15.41
C TYR A 379 13.77 3.33 16.80
N SER A 380 13.98 4.64 16.90
CA SER A 380 13.86 5.37 18.17
C SER A 380 12.43 5.27 18.72
N ALA A 381 11.42 5.45 17.87
CA ALA A 381 10.01 5.30 18.25
C ALA A 381 9.70 3.88 18.76
N TYR A 382 10.14 2.85 18.01
CA TYR A 382 10.01 1.44 18.40
C TYR A 382 10.67 1.15 19.75
N ARG A 383 11.93 1.58 19.93
CA ARG A 383 12.69 1.35 21.15
C ARG A 383 12.03 2.02 22.36
N THR A 384 11.65 3.29 22.20
CA THR A 384 10.97 4.04 23.26
C THR A 384 9.63 3.42 23.64
N ALA A 385 8.82 3.03 22.63
CA ALA A 385 7.54 2.38 22.89
C ALA A 385 7.70 1.03 23.59
N HIS A 386 8.73 0.23 23.22
CA HIS A 386 9.07 -1.02 23.90
C HIS A 386 9.43 -0.78 25.37
N ASP A 387 10.32 0.18 25.65
CA ASP A 387 10.81 0.45 27.00
C ASP A 387 9.68 0.98 27.89
N ILE A 388 8.78 1.83 27.37
CA ILE A 388 7.59 2.31 28.08
C ILE A 388 6.64 1.14 28.38
N ALA A 389 6.29 0.33 27.39
CA ALA A 389 5.38 -0.82 27.60
C ALA A 389 5.95 -1.84 28.57
N ARG A 390 7.27 -2.09 28.50
CA ARG A 390 7.97 -2.96 29.46
C ARG A 390 7.95 -2.39 30.87
N HIS A 391 8.21 -1.08 31.04
CA HIS A 391 8.17 -0.42 32.34
C HIS A 391 6.78 -0.52 32.99
N TYR A 392 5.71 -0.29 32.20
CA TYR A 392 4.35 -0.52 32.73
C TYR A 392 4.13 -1.95 33.18
N ARG A 393 4.54 -2.94 32.41
CA ARG A 393 4.31 -4.36 32.70
C ARG A 393 5.15 -4.86 33.87
N GLU A 394 6.43 -4.47 33.99
CA GLU A 394 7.38 -5.03 34.94
C GLU A 394 7.46 -4.25 36.23
N GLU A 395 7.15 -2.96 36.23
CA GLU A 395 7.29 -2.09 37.39
C GLU A 395 5.96 -1.46 37.83
N VAL A 396 5.30 -0.69 36.94
CA VAL A 396 4.16 0.14 37.35
C VAL A 396 2.94 -0.71 37.76
N ILE A 397 2.54 -1.71 36.96
CA ILE A 397 1.40 -2.58 37.29
C ILE A 397 1.65 -3.39 38.55
N PRO A 398 2.80 -4.07 38.76
CA PRO A 398 3.08 -4.79 40.00
C PRO A 398 3.10 -3.87 41.23
N LEU A 399 3.69 -2.67 41.11
CA LEU A 399 3.70 -1.69 42.19
C LEU A 399 2.28 -1.24 42.56
N ARG A 400 1.44 -0.93 41.60
CA ARG A 400 0.02 -0.57 41.83
C ARG A 400 -0.76 -1.71 42.48
N LYS A 401 -0.49 -2.95 42.06
CA LYS A 401 -1.11 -4.10 42.69
C LYS A 401 -0.69 -4.22 44.17
N THR A 402 0.61 -4.09 44.49
CA THR A 402 1.09 -4.10 45.87
C THR A 402 0.43 -2.98 46.68
N MET A 403 0.31 -1.76 46.14
CA MET A 403 -0.37 -0.67 46.82
C MET A 403 -1.85 -0.97 47.10
N ALA A 404 -2.55 -1.55 46.13
CA ALA A 404 -3.95 -1.94 46.29
C ALA A 404 -4.12 -3.04 47.38
N ASP A 405 -3.24 -4.06 47.37
CA ASP A 405 -3.26 -5.12 48.34
C ASP A 405 -2.98 -4.57 49.76
N GLU A 406 -1.98 -3.69 49.92
CA GLU A 406 -1.67 -3.04 51.21
C GLU A 406 -2.80 -2.10 51.66
N ASN A 407 -3.40 -1.31 50.78
CA ASN A 407 -4.52 -0.45 51.12
C ASN A 407 -5.76 -1.26 51.57
N LEU A 408 -5.99 -2.42 50.93
CA LEU A 408 -7.06 -3.33 51.38
C LEU A 408 -6.81 -3.86 52.80
N LEU A 409 -5.57 -4.25 53.13
CA LEU A 409 -5.20 -4.67 54.48
C LEU A 409 -5.36 -3.55 55.52
N ARG A 410 -4.95 -2.30 55.16
CA ARG A 410 -5.12 -1.12 56.02
C ARG A 410 -6.59 -0.76 56.21
N TYR A 411 -7.41 -0.90 55.19
CA TYR A 411 -8.84 -0.70 55.31
C TYR A 411 -9.48 -1.74 56.26
N ASN A 412 -9.12 -3.01 56.11
CA ASN A 412 -9.62 -4.09 56.98
C ASN A 412 -9.19 -3.89 58.43
N ALA A 413 -8.01 -3.29 58.67
CA ALA A 413 -7.53 -2.90 59.98
C ALA A 413 -8.11 -1.57 60.51
N MET A 414 -9.07 -0.94 59.77
CA MET A 414 -9.66 0.37 60.07
C MET A 414 -8.67 1.54 60.14
N LEU A 415 -7.50 1.40 59.48
CA LEU A 415 -6.44 2.41 59.47
C LEU A 415 -6.67 3.46 58.38
N ILE A 416 -7.40 3.11 57.35
CA ILE A 416 -7.81 4.04 56.26
C ILE A 416 -9.30 3.99 56.04
N GLY A 417 -9.84 5.07 55.52
CA GLY A 417 -11.27 5.13 55.16
C GLY A 417 -11.56 4.54 53.80
N VAL A 418 -12.82 4.19 53.55
CA VAL A 418 -13.29 3.69 52.25
C VAL A 418 -12.98 4.64 51.08
N PHE A 419 -12.83 5.94 51.37
CA PHE A 419 -12.52 6.96 50.35
C PHE A 419 -11.11 6.81 49.80
N GLU A 420 -10.14 6.53 50.63
CA GLU A 420 -8.75 6.34 50.24
C GLU A 420 -8.65 5.07 49.38
N LEU A 421 -9.35 3.99 49.81
CA LEU A 421 -9.43 2.77 49.04
C LEU A 421 -10.08 2.99 47.64
N LEU A 422 -11.17 3.77 47.56
CA LEU A 422 -11.82 4.07 46.29
C LEU A 422 -11.00 5.03 45.42
N ALA A 423 -10.22 5.94 46.01
CA ALA A 423 -9.30 6.80 45.24
C ALA A 423 -8.17 5.97 44.64
N ASP A 424 -7.58 5.05 45.40
CA ASP A 424 -6.54 4.12 44.89
C ASP A 424 -7.07 3.24 43.74
N ALA A 425 -8.29 2.71 43.86
CA ALA A 425 -8.91 1.94 42.79
C ALA A 425 -9.08 2.76 41.49
N ARG A 426 -9.40 4.06 41.56
CA ARG A 426 -9.46 4.94 40.38
C ARG A 426 -8.08 5.14 39.75
N ASP A 427 -7.06 5.35 40.55
CA ASP A 427 -5.68 5.50 40.07
C ASP A 427 -5.18 4.22 39.41
N GLN A 428 -5.58 3.06 39.93
CA GLN A 428 -5.29 1.76 39.32
C GLN A 428 -5.95 1.64 37.94
N VAL A 429 -7.21 2.05 37.80
CA VAL A 429 -7.92 2.07 36.51
C VAL A 429 -7.15 2.90 35.48
N GLY A 430 -6.75 4.13 35.83
CA GLY A 430 -5.96 5.00 34.97
C GLY A 430 -4.64 4.36 34.52
N THR A 431 -3.98 3.69 35.47
CA THR A 431 -2.70 3.00 35.22
C THR A 431 -2.87 1.84 34.22
N VAL A 432 -3.89 1.01 34.39
CA VAL A 432 -4.16 -0.11 33.46
C VAL A 432 -4.51 0.40 32.07
N MET A 433 -5.33 1.44 31.95
CA MET A 433 -5.63 2.07 30.65
C MET A 433 -4.37 2.60 29.96
N SER A 434 -3.47 3.26 30.70
CA SER A 434 -2.19 3.74 30.19
C SER A 434 -1.28 2.60 29.73
N ALA A 435 -1.26 1.48 30.46
CA ALA A 435 -0.50 0.29 30.08
C ALA A 435 -1.01 -0.35 28.78
N LEU A 436 -2.33 -0.47 28.61
CA LEU A 436 -2.95 -0.97 27.36
C LEU A 436 -2.63 -0.05 26.17
N GLN A 437 -2.64 1.27 26.37
CA GLN A 437 -2.24 2.23 25.36
C GLN A 437 -0.75 2.12 25.01
N ALA A 438 0.13 1.90 26.00
CA ALA A 438 1.56 1.69 25.77
C ALA A 438 1.83 0.41 24.96
N GLU A 439 1.13 -0.69 25.25
CA GLU A 439 1.20 -1.92 24.42
C GLU A 439 0.74 -1.66 22.98
N GLN A 440 -0.35 -0.95 22.79
CA GLN A 440 -0.83 -0.56 21.45
C GLN A 440 0.23 0.26 20.71
N GLN A 441 0.82 1.27 21.36
CA GLN A 441 1.86 2.10 20.74
C GLN A 441 3.08 1.28 20.35
N PHE A 442 3.48 0.32 21.17
CA PHE A 442 4.58 -0.59 20.82
C PHE A 442 4.28 -1.37 19.53
N TRP A 443 3.12 -2.02 19.41
CA TRP A 443 2.79 -2.81 18.22
C TRP A 443 2.58 -1.96 16.97
N LEU A 444 2.11 -0.71 17.11
CA LEU A 444 2.07 0.24 16.01
C LEU A 444 3.47 0.67 15.57
N ALA A 445 4.38 0.92 16.53
CA ALA A 445 5.76 1.27 16.25
C ALA A 445 6.56 0.11 15.63
N ASP A 446 6.28 -1.13 16.05
CA ASP A 446 6.85 -2.33 15.43
C ASP A 446 6.43 -2.45 13.96
N ALA A 447 5.13 -2.34 13.67
CA ALA A 447 4.64 -2.36 12.29
C ALA A 447 5.24 -1.23 11.43
N ALA A 448 5.43 -0.04 11.99
CA ALA A 448 6.06 1.10 11.32
C ALA A 448 7.56 0.86 11.08
N LEU A 449 8.28 0.25 12.04
CA LEU A 449 9.69 -0.11 11.86
C LEU A 449 9.86 -1.14 10.75
N GLN A 450 9.04 -2.20 10.75
CA GLN A 450 9.08 -3.23 9.70
C GLN A 450 8.83 -2.63 8.30
N ALA A 451 7.88 -1.71 8.17
CA ALA A 451 7.62 -0.98 6.93
C ALA A 451 8.81 -0.08 6.54
N SER A 452 9.41 0.62 7.51
CA SER A 452 10.57 1.50 7.29
C SER A 452 11.82 0.74 6.84
N LEU A 453 12.01 -0.50 7.33
CA LEU A 453 13.08 -1.40 6.88
C LEU A 453 12.96 -1.73 5.39
N MET A 454 11.74 -1.87 4.89
CA MET A 454 11.45 -2.12 3.48
C MET A 454 11.44 -0.85 2.62
N GLY A 455 11.61 0.34 3.24
CA GLY A 455 11.66 1.61 2.53
C GLY A 455 10.33 2.37 2.47
N GLN A 456 9.40 2.08 3.40
CA GLN A 456 8.19 2.88 3.56
C GLN A 456 8.23 3.63 4.89
N PRO A 457 8.61 4.91 4.89
CA PRO A 457 8.58 5.71 6.11
C PRO A 457 7.13 5.94 6.55
N VAL A 458 6.81 5.48 7.75
CA VAL A 458 5.52 5.77 8.40
C VAL A 458 5.81 6.76 9.52
N GLY A 459 5.30 7.99 9.39
CA GLY A 459 5.39 8.99 10.46
C GLY A 459 4.58 8.51 11.68
N MET A 460 5.26 8.29 12.80
CA MET A 460 4.61 7.99 14.08
C MET A 460 4.86 9.15 15.04
N ALA A 461 3.81 9.90 15.38
CA ALA A 461 3.82 10.72 16.58
C ALA A 461 3.58 9.79 17.79
N LEU A 462 4.57 9.64 18.66
CA LEU A 462 4.33 9.04 19.97
C LEU A 462 3.35 9.98 20.70
N ALA A 463 2.13 9.51 20.95
CA ALA A 463 1.23 10.22 21.85
C ALA A 463 1.93 10.28 23.22
N GLY A 464 2.31 11.47 23.64
CA GLY A 464 2.80 11.68 25.01
C GLY A 464 1.73 11.16 25.99
N PRO A 465 2.12 10.71 27.19
CA PRO A 465 1.15 10.33 28.22
C PRO A 465 0.19 11.51 28.38
N ALA A 466 -1.12 11.22 28.25
CA ALA A 466 -2.14 12.24 28.53
C ALA A 466 -1.85 12.79 29.91
N ALA A 467 -1.46 14.07 29.97
CA ALA A 467 -1.22 14.73 31.23
C ALA A 467 -2.53 14.63 32.02
N SER A 468 -2.56 13.74 33.01
CA SER A 468 -3.61 13.72 33.99
C SER A 468 -3.61 15.11 34.62
N SER A 469 -4.61 15.91 34.34
CA SER A 469 -4.84 17.18 35.01
C SER A 469 -5.24 16.91 36.47
N SER A 470 -4.28 16.46 37.26
CA SER A 470 -4.35 16.57 38.70
C SER A 470 -4.07 18.02 39.03
N ALA A 471 -5.12 18.84 39.06
CA ALA A 471 -5.05 20.10 39.70
C ALA A 471 -4.52 19.89 41.14
N PRO A 472 -3.48 20.61 41.60
CA PRO A 472 -3.04 20.52 42.99
C PRO A 472 -4.19 21.04 43.84
N SER A 473 -4.78 20.21 44.68
CA SER A 473 -5.62 20.67 45.78
C SER A 473 -4.69 21.45 46.72
N SER A 474 -4.74 22.79 46.58
CA SER A 474 -4.18 23.68 47.58
C SER A 474 -4.84 23.39 48.89
N ALA A 475 -4.09 22.66 49.75
CA ALA A 475 -4.35 22.63 51.18
C ALA A 475 -4.07 24.06 51.69
N GLY A 476 -5.10 24.81 51.93
CA GLY A 476 -5.07 26.05 52.69
C GLY A 476 -5.83 25.88 53.97
N HIS A 477 -5.13 25.97 55.07
CA HIS A 477 -5.47 26.24 56.46
C HIS A 477 -6.75 25.66 57.06
#